data_1237b2b8e5f3d6d113126ba218c6934b
#
_entry.id   1237b2b8e5f3d6d113126ba218c6934b
#
_cell.length_a   1.000
_cell.length_b   1.000
_cell.length_c   1.000
_cell.angle_alpha   90.00
_cell.angle_beta   90.00
_cell.angle_gamma   90.00
#
_symmetry.space_group_name_H-M   'P 1'
#
loop_
_entity.id
_entity.type
_entity.pdbx_description
1 polymer ?
#
loop_
_entity_poly.entity_id
_entity_poly.type
_entity_poly.pdbx_seq_one_letter_code
_entity_poly.pdbx_strand_id
1 'polypeptide(L)'
;MKVIPQIRRIRLLGLALCLAAGVFLTSATASQPAAGANAVTAWNANASDATIAACILGGYGPQEARMYAMMHVAIHDALNGIDRRSRPYAASLTAAPGASPEAAVAAAARDVLVAVLGSFSFFLPANCANAGIASVEDDYSAALGTIPNGTAKTRGVALGRAAAAAILALRSADGFDTPTVDPNYQEGSAPGEYRYTPGTPFAFAPHLADDLTPFVLKDASQFRPGPPYSLTSRKYAADVNEIQRLGGDDVTTPSARTDEQTEIALFWADTSPLMWNRITRAVSSAEGLDLWESARVFGLLNLALTDGYIGTWETKYHYRFWRPVTAIRLADIDGNAATNADPTWTPLLETPPIPDYDSGHAVEGGTAAQVLRRFFHTDTMSFSACSLTLPAGQTCSDSSPTLRHFRSFSQAADENAVSRIYVGFHFRDAVETGTNHGEKIGNRAVNHFLRPVNQGARH
;
A
#
# COMPACT_ATOMS: atom_id res chain seq x y z
N MET A 1 42.74 -42.88 -9.64
CA MET A 1 41.64 -42.97 -8.67
C MET A 1 41.72 -41.73 -7.75
N LYS A 2 41.00 -40.66 -8.08
CA LYS A 2 40.75 -39.52 -7.15
C LYS A 2 39.28 -39.16 -7.34
N VAL A 3 38.54 -39.28 -6.25
CA VAL A 3 37.09 -39.07 -6.16
C VAL A 3 36.85 -37.56 -6.12
N ILE A 4 36.05 -37.05 -7.04
CA ILE A 4 35.59 -35.68 -7.07
C ILE A 4 34.21 -35.65 -6.39
N PRO A 5 33.95 -34.83 -5.36
CA PRO A 5 32.63 -34.72 -4.78
C PRO A 5 31.71 -33.93 -5.72
N GLN A 6 30.53 -34.51 -5.97
CA GLN A 6 29.47 -33.86 -6.74
C GLN A 6 28.88 -32.68 -5.96
N ILE A 7 28.98 -31.50 -6.53
CA ILE A 7 28.27 -30.32 -6.10
C ILE A 7 26.80 -30.50 -6.53
N ARG A 8 25.92 -30.69 -5.55
CA ARG A 8 24.48 -30.70 -5.76
C ARG A 8 24.01 -29.30 -6.22
N ARG A 9 23.55 -29.21 -7.44
CA ARG A 9 22.80 -28.07 -7.96
C ARG A 9 21.46 -28.01 -7.20
N ILE A 10 21.31 -27.04 -6.32
CA ILE A 10 20.01 -26.68 -5.76
C ILE A 10 19.29 -25.83 -6.84
N ARG A 11 18.32 -26.43 -7.50
CA ARG A 11 17.35 -25.71 -8.31
C ARG A 11 16.41 -25.00 -7.33
N LEU A 12 16.46 -23.69 -7.28
CA LEU A 12 15.40 -22.86 -6.70
C LEU A 12 14.17 -23.01 -7.59
N LEU A 13 13.25 -23.85 -7.20
CA LEU A 13 11.87 -23.83 -7.65
C LEU A 13 11.16 -22.74 -6.85
N GLY A 14 10.40 -21.93 -7.58
CA GLY A 14 9.54 -20.90 -7.00
C GLY A 14 8.65 -21.46 -5.88
N LEU A 15 8.48 -20.66 -4.84
CA LEU A 15 7.71 -20.97 -3.66
C LEU A 15 6.23 -21.12 -3.99
N ALA A 16 5.82 -22.33 -4.30
CA ALA A 16 4.47 -22.79 -4.07
C ALA A 16 4.55 -23.79 -2.90
N LEU A 17 4.58 -23.28 -1.68
CA LEU A 17 4.48 -24.11 -0.49
C LEU A 17 3.01 -24.41 -0.21
N CYS A 18 2.45 -25.42 -0.90
CA CYS A 18 1.23 -26.08 -0.43
C CYS A 18 1.62 -27.03 0.68
N LEU A 19 1.58 -26.59 1.92
CA LEU A 19 1.57 -27.46 3.09
C LEU A 19 0.19 -28.12 3.18
N ALA A 20 0.12 -29.41 2.90
CA ALA A 20 -0.97 -30.25 3.35
C ALA A 20 -0.87 -30.37 4.87
N ALA A 21 -1.59 -29.51 5.60
CA ALA A 21 -1.75 -29.58 7.03
C ALA A 21 -3.13 -30.18 7.33
N GLY A 22 -3.13 -31.20 8.17
CA GLY A 22 -4.32 -31.84 8.68
C GLY A 22 -5.25 -30.85 9.37
N VAL A 23 -6.54 -31.11 9.22
CA VAL A 23 -7.64 -30.37 9.83
C VAL A 23 -7.50 -30.45 11.36
N PHE A 24 -6.93 -29.43 11.98
CA PHE A 24 -7.22 -29.08 13.36
C PHE A 24 -8.29 -27.98 13.33
N LEU A 25 -9.51 -28.36 13.63
CA LEU A 25 -10.58 -27.43 14.00
C LEU A 25 -10.18 -26.74 15.33
N THR A 26 -9.37 -25.71 15.23
CA THR A 26 -9.26 -24.73 16.30
C THR A 26 -10.41 -23.76 16.13
N SER A 27 -11.36 -23.77 17.04
CA SER A 27 -12.39 -22.75 17.19
C SER A 27 -11.66 -21.39 17.22
N ALA A 28 -11.77 -20.61 16.14
CA ALA A 28 -11.35 -19.24 16.15
C ALA A 28 -12.17 -18.51 17.21
N THR A 29 -11.60 -18.22 18.35
CA THR A 29 -12.15 -17.25 19.29
C THR A 29 -12.13 -15.93 18.57
N ALA A 30 -13.30 -15.44 18.17
CA ALA A 30 -13.46 -14.10 17.65
C ALA A 30 -12.79 -13.14 18.65
N SER A 31 -11.73 -12.49 18.24
CA SER A 31 -11.06 -11.48 19.06
C SER A 31 -12.11 -10.39 19.37
N GLN A 32 -12.31 -10.08 20.65
CA GLN A 32 -13.16 -8.96 21.01
C GLN A 32 -12.63 -7.70 20.32
N PRO A 33 -13.50 -6.92 19.66
CA PRO A 33 -13.07 -5.66 19.06
C PRO A 33 -12.43 -4.78 20.14
N ALA A 34 -11.30 -4.17 19.82
CA ALA A 34 -10.64 -3.21 20.69
C ALA A 34 -11.63 -2.10 21.09
N ALA A 35 -11.60 -1.64 22.33
CA ALA A 35 -12.42 -0.53 22.77
C ALA A 35 -12.21 0.66 21.82
N GLY A 36 -13.29 1.20 21.22
CA GLY A 36 -13.24 2.23 20.18
C GLY A 36 -13.33 1.73 18.74
N ALA A 37 -13.33 0.41 18.50
CA ALA A 37 -13.55 -0.14 17.16
C ALA A 37 -15.02 0.04 16.73
N ASN A 38 -15.23 0.50 15.50
CA ASN A 38 -16.56 0.67 14.90
C ASN A 38 -16.67 -0.09 13.56
N ALA A 39 -17.84 -0.12 12.95
CA ALA A 39 -18.05 -0.88 11.72
C ALA A 39 -17.10 -0.48 10.58
N VAL A 40 -16.65 0.78 10.49
CA VAL A 40 -15.72 1.22 9.44
C VAL A 40 -14.32 0.66 9.68
N THR A 41 -13.82 0.72 10.92
CA THR A 41 -12.51 0.15 11.27
C THR A 41 -12.51 -1.37 11.16
N ALA A 42 -13.63 -2.02 11.50
CA ALA A 42 -13.79 -3.47 11.33
C ALA A 42 -13.72 -3.85 9.83
N TRP A 43 -14.47 -3.18 8.96
CA TRP A 43 -14.43 -3.46 7.53
C TRP A 43 -13.09 -3.10 6.88
N ASN A 44 -12.35 -2.14 7.42
CA ASN A 44 -10.97 -1.91 6.99
C ASN A 44 -10.04 -3.08 7.39
N ALA A 45 -10.25 -3.70 8.55
CA ALA A 45 -9.52 -4.91 8.94
C ALA A 45 -9.91 -6.11 8.04
N ASN A 46 -11.21 -6.34 7.84
CA ASN A 46 -11.71 -7.40 6.96
C ASN A 46 -11.16 -7.28 5.52
N ALA A 47 -11.04 -6.06 5.01
CA ALA A 47 -10.39 -5.82 3.71
C ALA A 47 -8.91 -6.25 3.72
N SER A 48 -8.17 -6.02 4.82
CA SER A 48 -6.80 -6.51 4.97
C SER A 48 -6.73 -8.04 4.96
N ASP A 49 -7.62 -8.69 5.71
CA ASP A 49 -7.69 -10.15 5.76
C ASP A 49 -8.06 -10.75 4.40
N ALA A 50 -9.00 -10.11 3.68
CA ALA A 50 -9.38 -10.50 2.34
C ALA A 50 -8.23 -10.36 1.32
N THR A 51 -7.39 -9.31 1.40
CA THR A 51 -6.20 -9.16 0.54
C THR A 51 -5.14 -10.22 0.82
N ILE A 52 -4.96 -10.57 2.09
CA ILE A 52 -4.07 -11.65 2.51
C ILE A 52 -4.57 -13.00 1.94
N ALA A 53 -5.86 -13.30 2.14
CA ALA A 53 -6.49 -14.51 1.61
C ALA A 53 -6.46 -14.58 0.08
N ALA A 54 -6.56 -13.44 -0.59
CA ALA A 54 -6.48 -13.31 -2.04
C ALA A 54 -5.05 -13.33 -2.59
N CYS A 55 -4.03 -13.60 -1.78
CA CYS A 55 -2.62 -13.67 -2.19
C CYS A 55 -2.08 -12.37 -2.83
N ILE A 56 -2.60 -11.21 -2.45
CA ILE A 56 -2.23 -9.91 -3.03
C ILE A 56 -0.91 -9.37 -2.44
N LEU A 57 -0.46 -9.92 -1.32
CA LEU A 57 0.70 -9.47 -0.58
C LEU A 57 1.96 -9.33 -1.46
N GLY A 58 2.54 -8.13 -1.44
CA GLY A 58 3.87 -7.86 -1.96
C GLY A 58 3.99 -7.61 -3.46
N GLY A 59 2.92 -7.78 -4.27
CA GLY A 59 3.03 -7.69 -5.73
C GLY A 59 2.09 -6.68 -6.42
N TYR A 60 1.05 -6.20 -5.75
CA TYR A 60 -0.03 -5.46 -6.41
C TYR A 60 -0.44 -4.18 -5.64
N GLY A 61 0.53 -3.44 -5.12
CA GLY A 61 0.28 -2.25 -4.30
C GLY A 61 -0.68 -1.21 -4.89
N PRO A 62 -0.57 -0.81 -6.18
CA PRO A 62 -1.52 0.11 -6.81
C PRO A 62 -2.96 -0.44 -6.82
N GLN A 63 -3.15 -1.72 -7.15
CA GLN A 63 -4.45 -2.37 -7.20
C GLN A 63 -5.06 -2.52 -5.80
N GLU A 64 -4.23 -2.84 -4.81
CA GLU A 64 -4.62 -2.93 -3.40
C GLU A 64 -5.07 -1.55 -2.89
N ALA A 65 -4.30 -0.49 -3.12
CA ALA A 65 -4.65 0.88 -2.74
C ALA A 65 -5.98 1.32 -3.36
N ARG A 66 -6.19 1.04 -4.67
CA ARG A 66 -7.44 1.32 -5.37
C ARG A 66 -8.63 0.60 -4.74
N MET A 67 -8.47 -0.65 -4.37
CA MET A 67 -9.53 -1.43 -3.71
C MET A 67 -9.96 -0.78 -2.39
N TYR A 68 -9.01 -0.40 -1.54
CA TYR A 68 -9.31 0.34 -0.31
C TYR A 68 -9.97 1.68 -0.59
N ALA A 69 -9.50 2.45 -1.57
CA ALA A 69 -10.07 3.74 -1.92
C ALA A 69 -11.54 3.62 -2.34
N MET A 70 -11.85 2.68 -3.23
CA MET A 70 -13.22 2.44 -3.70
C MET A 70 -14.13 1.99 -2.56
N MET A 71 -13.67 1.07 -1.71
CA MET A 71 -14.43 0.59 -0.55
C MET A 71 -14.75 1.73 0.41
N HIS A 72 -13.75 2.52 0.81
CA HIS A 72 -13.95 3.59 1.77
C HIS A 72 -14.74 4.78 1.21
N VAL A 73 -14.66 5.04 -0.08
CA VAL A 73 -15.55 6.00 -0.76
C VAL A 73 -17.00 5.52 -0.71
N ALA A 74 -17.26 4.25 -1.00
CA ALA A 74 -18.62 3.70 -0.91
C ALA A 74 -19.19 3.79 0.51
N ILE A 75 -18.40 3.42 1.52
CA ILE A 75 -18.76 3.55 2.93
C ILE A 75 -19.06 5.01 3.29
N HIS A 76 -18.16 5.92 2.92
CA HIS A 76 -18.31 7.35 3.19
C HIS A 76 -19.57 7.92 2.56
N ASP A 77 -19.83 7.65 1.29
CA ASP A 77 -21.00 8.20 0.58
C ASP A 77 -22.30 7.57 1.08
N ALA A 78 -22.31 6.30 1.48
CA ALA A 78 -23.45 5.66 2.14
C ALA A 78 -23.80 6.34 3.48
N LEU A 79 -22.80 6.55 4.34
CA LEU A 79 -23.01 7.22 5.62
C LEU A 79 -23.46 8.67 5.45
N ASN A 80 -22.88 9.40 4.46
CA ASN A 80 -23.36 10.75 4.12
C ASN A 80 -24.79 10.78 3.56
N GLY A 81 -25.28 9.69 3.02
CA GLY A 81 -26.67 9.54 2.62
C GLY A 81 -27.63 9.51 3.83
N ILE A 82 -27.16 9.07 5.00
CA ILE A 82 -27.94 9.02 6.27
C ILE A 82 -27.85 10.37 7.00
N ASP A 83 -26.61 10.84 7.24
CA ASP A 83 -26.32 12.13 7.86
C ASP A 83 -25.18 12.80 7.12
N ARG A 84 -25.50 13.88 6.41
CA ARG A 84 -24.56 14.58 5.54
C ARG A 84 -23.59 15.46 6.32
N ARG A 85 -22.42 14.92 6.67
CA ARG A 85 -21.38 15.65 7.40
C ARG A 85 -20.24 16.17 6.52
N SER A 86 -20.09 15.60 5.30
CA SER A 86 -19.06 16.02 4.36
C SER A 86 -19.55 15.93 2.91
N ARG A 87 -18.75 16.45 1.98
CA ARG A 87 -19.06 16.37 0.55
C ARG A 87 -18.86 14.93 0.08
N PRO A 88 -19.82 14.33 -0.63
CA PRO A 88 -19.64 13.00 -1.19
C PRO A 88 -18.59 13.00 -2.30
N TYR A 89 -18.07 11.83 -2.61
CA TYR A 89 -17.10 11.64 -3.70
C TYR A 89 -17.76 11.14 -4.98
N ALA A 90 -18.35 9.94 -4.96
CA ALA A 90 -18.91 9.29 -6.14
C ALA A 90 -20.40 9.62 -6.36
N ALA A 91 -21.18 9.69 -5.29
CA ALA A 91 -22.60 9.93 -5.37
C ALA A 91 -23.18 10.69 -4.18
N SER A 92 -24.07 11.63 -4.47
CA SER A 92 -24.89 12.30 -3.46
C SER A 92 -26.17 11.49 -3.24
N LEU A 93 -26.11 10.60 -2.26
CA LEU A 93 -27.23 9.70 -1.91
C LEU A 93 -28.13 10.32 -0.82
N THR A 94 -29.36 9.84 -0.74
CA THR A 94 -30.30 10.14 0.34
C THR A 94 -30.88 8.84 0.85
N ALA A 95 -30.65 8.55 2.14
CA ALA A 95 -31.19 7.36 2.78
C ALA A 95 -32.69 7.48 3.02
N ALA A 96 -33.38 6.36 2.97
CA ALA A 96 -34.72 6.27 3.54
C ALA A 96 -34.66 6.45 5.09
N PRO A 97 -35.62 7.13 5.72
CA PRO A 97 -35.56 7.41 7.15
C PRO A 97 -35.37 6.13 7.99
N GLY A 98 -34.48 6.19 8.98
CA GLY A 98 -34.17 5.06 9.88
C GLY A 98 -33.36 3.92 9.24
N ALA A 99 -32.61 4.16 8.16
CA ALA A 99 -31.65 3.20 7.64
C ALA A 99 -30.54 2.93 8.67
N SER A 100 -30.13 1.64 8.86
CA SER A 100 -29.01 1.28 9.75
C SER A 100 -27.68 1.70 9.11
N PRO A 101 -26.88 2.51 9.81
CA PRO A 101 -25.53 2.88 9.35
C PRO A 101 -24.60 1.67 9.20
N GLU A 102 -24.64 0.73 10.16
CA GLU A 102 -23.79 -0.46 10.16
C GLU A 102 -24.14 -1.39 8.99
N ALA A 103 -25.42 -1.54 8.66
CA ALA A 103 -25.83 -2.31 7.51
C ALA A 103 -25.44 -1.63 6.19
N ALA A 104 -25.43 -0.29 6.14
CA ALA A 104 -24.96 0.46 4.98
C ALA A 104 -23.46 0.31 4.79
N VAL A 105 -22.67 0.40 5.87
CA VAL A 105 -21.21 0.17 5.84
C VAL A 105 -20.90 -1.24 5.34
N ALA A 106 -21.56 -2.27 5.93
CA ALA A 106 -21.32 -3.66 5.58
C ALA A 106 -21.63 -3.95 4.10
N ALA A 107 -22.78 -3.47 3.61
CA ALA A 107 -23.17 -3.69 2.21
C ALA A 107 -22.28 -2.92 1.22
N ALA A 108 -21.87 -1.69 1.54
CA ALA A 108 -20.97 -0.90 0.71
C ALA A 108 -19.58 -1.56 0.59
N ALA A 109 -19.02 -1.99 1.72
CA ALA A 109 -17.73 -2.66 1.75
C ALA A 109 -17.76 -3.99 0.98
N ARG A 110 -18.72 -4.86 1.30
CA ARG A 110 -18.86 -6.18 0.67
C ARG A 110 -18.98 -6.08 -0.85
N ASP A 111 -19.89 -5.24 -1.35
CA ASP A 111 -20.16 -5.18 -2.79
C ASP A 111 -18.94 -4.64 -3.58
N VAL A 112 -18.19 -3.69 -3.02
CA VAL A 112 -16.94 -3.23 -3.66
C VAL A 112 -15.87 -4.30 -3.58
N LEU A 113 -15.62 -4.90 -2.41
CA LEU A 113 -14.55 -5.88 -2.25
C LEU A 113 -14.76 -7.10 -3.14
N VAL A 114 -15.99 -7.65 -3.18
CA VAL A 114 -16.32 -8.81 -4.04
C VAL A 114 -16.12 -8.47 -5.52
N ALA A 115 -16.55 -7.29 -5.97
CA ALA A 115 -16.40 -6.87 -7.36
C ALA A 115 -14.93 -6.70 -7.74
N VAL A 116 -14.13 -6.02 -6.90
CA VAL A 116 -12.71 -5.75 -7.18
C VAL A 116 -11.88 -7.02 -7.09
N LEU A 117 -12.06 -7.86 -6.05
CA LEU A 117 -11.37 -9.15 -5.94
C LEU A 117 -11.73 -10.09 -7.10
N GLY A 118 -12.99 -10.06 -7.55
CA GLY A 118 -13.43 -10.81 -8.73
C GLY A 118 -12.73 -10.38 -10.01
N SER A 119 -12.43 -9.08 -10.18
CA SER A 119 -11.67 -8.58 -11.32
C SER A 119 -10.19 -9.02 -11.26
N PHE A 120 -9.64 -9.26 -10.09
CA PHE A 120 -8.27 -9.76 -9.91
C PHE A 120 -8.07 -11.22 -10.36
N SER A 121 -9.12 -11.98 -10.55
CA SER A 121 -9.05 -13.34 -11.12
C SER A 121 -8.36 -13.39 -12.49
N PHE A 122 -8.22 -12.27 -13.16
CA PHE A 122 -7.49 -12.12 -14.42
C PHE A 122 -5.96 -12.31 -14.25
N PHE A 123 -5.37 -11.93 -13.12
CA PHE A 123 -3.93 -12.00 -12.86
C PHE A 123 -3.54 -12.78 -11.59
N LEU A 124 -4.50 -13.07 -10.71
CA LEU A 124 -4.28 -13.95 -9.56
C LEU A 124 -4.74 -15.38 -9.85
N PRO A 125 -4.13 -16.39 -9.22
CA PRO A 125 -4.69 -17.75 -9.23
C PRO A 125 -6.15 -17.73 -8.75
N ALA A 126 -7.02 -18.43 -9.47
CA ALA A 126 -8.47 -18.43 -9.18
C ALA A 126 -8.81 -18.83 -7.73
N ASN A 127 -8.05 -19.77 -7.15
CA ASN A 127 -8.21 -20.16 -5.75
C ASN A 127 -7.92 -19.01 -4.78
N CYS A 128 -6.95 -18.13 -5.07
CA CYS A 128 -6.61 -16.96 -4.25
C CYS A 128 -7.73 -15.91 -4.30
N ALA A 129 -8.20 -15.53 -5.49
CA ALA A 129 -9.31 -14.57 -5.61
C ALA A 129 -10.58 -15.09 -4.91
N ASN A 130 -10.91 -16.37 -5.10
CA ASN A 130 -12.06 -17.00 -4.45
C ASN A 130 -11.93 -17.06 -2.93
N ALA A 131 -10.74 -17.29 -2.38
CA ALA A 131 -10.52 -17.28 -0.93
C ALA A 131 -10.74 -15.88 -0.33
N GLY A 132 -10.26 -14.83 -0.99
CA GLY A 132 -10.54 -13.46 -0.57
C GLY A 132 -12.02 -13.11 -0.62
N ILE A 133 -12.73 -13.51 -1.69
CA ILE A 133 -14.18 -13.31 -1.81
C ILE A 133 -14.93 -14.07 -0.71
N ALA A 134 -14.56 -15.32 -0.42
CA ALA A 134 -15.19 -16.11 0.63
C ALA A 134 -15.03 -15.44 2.01
N SER A 135 -13.83 -14.94 2.32
CA SER A 135 -13.59 -14.17 3.55
C SER A 135 -14.54 -12.97 3.68
N VAL A 136 -14.71 -12.20 2.60
CA VAL A 136 -15.62 -11.03 2.58
C VAL A 136 -17.07 -11.44 2.80
N GLU A 137 -17.52 -12.56 2.22
CA GLU A 137 -18.90 -13.05 2.36
C GLU A 137 -19.19 -13.55 3.78
N ASP A 138 -18.23 -14.23 4.40
CA ASP A 138 -18.32 -14.69 5.79
C ASP A 138 -18.41 -13.49 6.73
N ASP A 139 -17.56 -12.48 6.57
CA ASP A 139 -17.59 -11.24 7.34
C ASP A 139 -18.90 -10.47 7.16
N TYR A 140 -19.42 -10.42 5.93
CA TYR A 140 -20.70 -9.78 5.65
C TYR A 140 -21.87 -10.49 6.34
N SER A 141 -21.87 -11.80 6.29
CA SER A 141 -22.89 -12.63 6.97
C SER A 141 -22.83 -12.43 8.48
N ALA A 142 -21.64 -12.42 9.07
CA ALA A 142 -21.43 -12.17 10.49
C ALA A 142 -21.88 -10.75 10.88
N ALA A 143 -21.45 -9.72 10.15
CA ALA A 143 -21.83 -8.34 10.42
C ALA A 143 -23.36 -8.13 10.37
N LEU A 144 -24.02 -8.65 9.33
CA LEU A 144 -25.48 -8.55 9.24
C LEU A 144 -26.21 -9.39 10.31
N GLY A 145 -25.58 -10.48 10.77
CA GLY A 145 -26.11 -11.30 11.86
C GLY A 145 -26.28 -10.56 13.18
N THR A 146 -25.43 -9.56 13.43
CA THR A 146 -25.49 -8.73 14.66
C THR A 146 -26.58 -7.65 14.61
N ILE A 147 -27.10 -7.32 13.43
CA ILE A 147 -28.10 -6.26 13.24
C ILE A 147 -29.50 -6.87 13.25
N PRO A 148 -30.44 -6.36 14.09
CA PRO A 148 -31.81 -6.87 14.13
C PRO A 148 -32.48 -6.84 12.76
N ASN A 149 -33.18 -7.90 12.42
CA ASN A 149 -33.96 -7.97 11.18
C ASN A 149 -35.07 -6.91 11.19
N GLY A 150 -35.30 -6.28 10.05
CA GLY A 150 -36.33 -5.25 9.92
C GLY A 150 -36.01 -4.20 8.86
N THR A 151 -36.88 -3.22 8.78
CA THR A 151 -36.81 -2.16 7.76
C THR A 151 -35.52 -1.34 7.81
N ALA A 152 -35.01 -1.08 9.00
CA ALA A 152 -33.73 -0.33 9.18
C ALA A 152 -32.56 -1.04 8.50
N LYS A 153 -32.39 -2.34 8.75
CA LYS A 153 -31.38 -3.19 8.12
C LYS A 153 -31.56 -3.22 6.61
N THR A 154 -32.79 -3.48 6.12
CA THR A 154 -33.04 -3.53 4.67
C THR A 154 -32.72 -2.21 3.97
N ARG A 155 -33.08 -1.06 4.59
CA ARG A 155 -32.79 0.28 4.06
C ARG A 155 -31.29 0.57 4.06
N GLY A 156 -30.57 0.19 5.13
CA GLY A 156 -29.12 0.32 5.21
C GLY A 156 -28.43 -0.48 4.11
N VAL A 157 -28.78 -1.76 3.93
CA VAL A 157 -28.24 -2.61 2.86
C VAL A 157 -28.49 -2.00 1.48
N ALA A 158 -29.71 -1.52 1.21
CA ALA A 158 -30.03 -0.91 -0.09
C ALA A 158 -29.18 0.35 -0.36
N LEU A 159 -28.97 1.17 0.67
CA LEU A 159 -28.13 2.38 0.57
C LEU A 159 -26.66 2.03 0.32
N GLY A 160 -26.09 1.07 1.06
CA GLY A 160 -24.71 0.63 0.87
C GLY A 160 -24.46 0.07 -0.53
N ARG A 161 -25.38 -0.75 -1.05
CA ARG A 161 -25.34 -1.25 -2.43
C ARG A 161 -25.40 -0.13 -3.46
N ALA A 162 -26.21 0.89 -3.25
CA ALA A 162 -26.27 2.04 -4.16
C ALA A 162 -24.94 2.83 -4.18
N ALA A 163 -24.30 2.99 -3.02
CA ALA A 163 -23.00 3.64 -2.92
C ALA A 163 -21.91 2.82 -3.61
N ALA A 164 -21.88 1.51 -3.39
CA ALA A 164 -20.95 0.60 -4.07
C ALA A 164 -21.12 0.65 -5.60
N ALA A 165 -22.36 0.56 -6.08
CA ALA A 165 -22.64 0.65 -7.52
C ALA A 165 -22.16 1.96 -8.14
N ALA A 166 -22.27 3.08 -7.42
CA ALA A 166 -21.84 4.39 -7.91
C ALA A 166 -20.31 4.48 -8.10
N ILE A 167 -19.52 4.04 -7.13
CA ILE A 167 -18.05 4.08 -7.26
C ILE A 167 -17.55 3.04 -8.26
N LEU A 168 -18.14 1.84 -8.30
CA LEU A 168 -17.79 0.82 -9.29
C LEU A 168 -18.04 1.31 -10.72
N ALA A 169 -19.18 1.97 -10.96
CA ALA A 169 -19.48 2.58 -12.26
C ALA A 169 -18.53 3.73 -12.60
N LEU A 170 -18.22 4.61 -11.62
CA LEU A 170 -17.30 5.73 -11.82
C LEU A 170 -15.89 5.27 -12.20
N ARG A 171 -15.46 4.12 -11.69
CA ARG A 171 -14.10 3.58 -11.84
C ARG A 171 -14.02 2.39 -12.81
N SER A 172 -15.07 2.15 -13.60
CA SER A 172 -15.13 1.00 -14.51
C SER A 172 -14.15 1.07 -15.70
N ALA A 173 -13.61 2.25 -16.01
CA ALA A 173 -12.66 2.45 -17.09
C ALA A 173 -11.52 3.38 -16.65
N ASP A 174 -10.93 3.11 -15.49
CA ASP A 174 -9.89 3.94 -14.89
C ASP A 174 -8.45 3.47 -15.16
N GLY A 175 -8.28 2.48 -16.04
CA GLY A 175 -6.98 2.00 -16.50
C GLY A 175 -6.36 0.87 -15.64
N PHE A 176 -6.96 0.49 -14.51
CA PHE A 176 -6.41 -0.56 -13.65
C PHE A 176 -6.54 -1.99 -14.20
N ASP A 177 -7.33 -2.20 -15.25
CA ASP A 177 -7.50 -3.51 -15.91
C ASP A 177 -6.36 -3.81 -16.90
N THR A 178 -5.41 -2.91 -17.05
CA THR A 178 -4.27 -3.07 -17.97
C THR A 178 -3.31 -4.14 -17.43
N PRO A 179 -2.78 -5.04 -18.29
CA PRO A 179 -1.85 -6.08 -17.87
C PRO A 179 -0.61 -5.53 -17.15
N THR A 180 -0.18 -6.20 -16.08
CA THR A 180 0.97 -5.76 -15.26
C THR A 180 2.33 -6.00 -15.90
N VAL A 181 2.39 -6.74 -17.02
CA VAL A 181 3.59 -6.98 -17.82
C VAL A 181 3.34 -6.56 -19.25
N ASP A 182 4.16 -5.63 -19.75
CA ASP A 182 4.20 -5.28 -21.16
C ASP A 182 5.32 -6.08 -21.85
N PRO A 183 5.00 -7.04 -22.74
CA PRO A 183 6.01 -7.83 -23.43
C PRO A 183 6.86 -7.01 -24.41
N ASN A 184 6.43 -5.78 -24.74
CA ASN A 184 7.14 -4.90 -25.66
C ASN A 184 8.01 -3.86 -24.95
N TYR A 185 7.96 -3.80 -23.61
CA TYR A 185 8.78 -2.87 -22.86
C TYR A 185 10.27 -3.16 -23.11
N GLN A 186 11.04 -2.11 -23.38
CA GLN A 186 12.47 -2.22 -23.61
C GLN A 186 13.23 -1.59 -22.46
N GLU A 187 14.13 -2.37 -21.84
CA GLU A 187 15.07 -1.83 -20.85
C GLU A 187 16.06 -0.85 -21.50
N GLY A 188 16.65 0.03 -20.70
CA GLY A 188 17.66 0.94 -21.14
C GLY A 188 19.04 0.29 -21.31
N SER A 189 19.93 0.94 -22.05
CA SER A 189 21.31 0.46 -22.28
C SER A 189 22.38 1.47 -21.86
N ALA A 190 22.05 2.75 -21.78
CA ALA A 190 22.96 3.79 -21.33
C ALA A 190 23.10 3.82 -19.79
N PRO A 191 24.21 4.37 -19.26
CA PRO A 191 24.35 4.64 -17.84
C PRO A 191 23.20 5.52 -17.32
N GLY A 192 22.64 5.16 -16.15
CA GLY A 192 21.50 5.84 -15.55
C GLY A 192 20.14 5.32 -16.00
N GLU A 193 20.06 4.63 -17.14
CA GLU A 193 18.78 4.08 -17.61
C GLU A 193 18.42 2.78 -16.88
N TYR A 194 17.12 2.64 -16.60
CA TYR A 194 16.57 1.44 -15.96
C TYR A 194 16.85 0.17 -16.80
N ARG A 195 17.40 -0.83 -16.14
CA ARG A 195 17.56 -2.19 -16.65
C ARG A 195 16.77 -3.15 -15.79
N TYR A 196 16.37 -4.28 -16.37
CA TYR A 196 15.67 -5.32 -15.61
C TYR A 196 16.46 -5.71 -14.37
N THR A 197 15.76 -5.84 -13.26
CA THR A 197 16.39 -6.23 -12.00
C THR A 197 16.78 -7.71 -12.04
N PRO A 198 17.83 -8.12 -11.33
CA PRO A 198 18.28 -9.51 -11.33
C PRO A 198 17.14 -10.47 -10.95
N GLY A 199 16.95 -11.53 -11.76
CA GLY A 199 15.90 -12.53 -11.53
C GLY A 199 14.55 -12.24 -12.21
N THR A 200 14.29 -11.01 -12.67
CA THR A 200 13.02 -10.60 -13.29
C THR A 200 13.24 -10.00 -14.67
N PRO A 201 12.99 -10.74 -15.76
CA PRO A 201 13.23 -10.28 -17.15
C PRO A 201 12.06 -9.44 -17.70
N PHE A 202 11.49 -8.56 -16.90
CA PHE A 202 10.39 -7.66 -17.28
C PHE A 202 10.37 -6.40 -16.41
N ALA A 203 9.63 -5.37 -16.85
CA ALA A 203 9.26 -4.23 -16.01
C ALA A 203 7.81 -4.37 -15.57
N PHE A 204 7.53 -4.09 -14.29
CA PHE A 204 6.18 -4.19 -13.74
C PHE A 204 5.33 -2.98 -14.09
N ALA A 205 4.23 -3.23 -14.79
CA ALA A 205 3.15 -2.29 -15.08
C ALA A 205 3.57 -0.91 -15.68
N PRO A 206 4.41 -0.86 -16.74
CA PRO A 206 4.86 0.41 -17.31
C PRO A 206 3.72 1.29 -17.83
N HIS A 207 2.66 0.71 -18.37
CA HIS A 207 1.52 1.46 -18.90
C HIS A 207 0.58 2.02 -17.84
N LEU A 208 0.68 1.58 -16.58
CA LEU A 208 -0.06 2.26 -15.50
C LEU A 208 0.41 3.70 -15.28
N ALA A 209 1.60 4.06 -15.79
CA ALA A 209 2.09 5.43 -15.73
C ALA A 209 1.28 6.41 -16.58
N ASP A 210 0.74 5.95 -17.70
CA ASP A 210 0.04 6.79 -18.69
C ASP A 210 -1.48 6.64 -18.62
N ASP A 211 -1.99 5.47 -18.23
CA ASP A 211 -3.40 5.10 -18.43
C ASP A 211 -4.28 5.28 -17.17
N LEU A 212 -3.68 5.42 -15.98
CA LEU A 212 -4.46 5.50 -14.75
C LEU A 212 -5.18 6.84 -14.58
N THR A 213 -6.47 6.79 -14.37
CA THR A 213 -7.26 7.96 -13.98
C THR A 213 -7.11 8.23 -12.48
N PRO A 214 -6.56 9.36 -12.06
CA PRO A 214 -6.40 9.67 -10.64
C PRO A 214 -7.73 9.85 -9.89
N PHE A 215 -7.68 9.75 -8.57
CA PHE A 215 -8.81 10.02 -7.67
C PHE A 215 -8.85 11.46 -7.18
N VAL A 216 -7.70 12.04 -6.84
CA VAL A 216 -7.59 13.40 -6.29
C VAL A 216 -6.69 14.32 -7.11
N LEU A 217 -5.73 13.78 -7.85
CA LEU A 217 -4.90 14.54 -8.76
C LEU A 217 -5.70 14.96 -10.00
N LYS A 218 -5.26 16.00 -10.68
CA LYS A 218 -5.83 16.40 -11.98
C LYS A 218 -5.34 15.48 -13.11
N ASP A 219 -4.06 15.11 -13.01
CA ASP A 219 -3.35 14.18 -13.87
C ASP A 219 -2.21 13.55 -13.07
N ALA A 220 -1.66 12.43 -13.52
CA ALA A 220 -0.62 11.68 -12.84
C ALA A 220 0.67 12.50 -12.63
N SER A 221 0.98 13.43 -13.54
CA SER A 221 2.19 14.25 -13.51
C SER A 221 2.07 15.53 -12.68
N GLN A 222 0.90 15.80 -12.07
CA GLN A 222 0.60 17.08 -11.42
C GLN A 222 1.66 17.55 -10.41
N PHE A 223 2.29 16.64 -9.69
CA PHE A 223 3.31 16.94 -8.70
C PHE A 223 4.65 16.27 -9.00
N ARG A 224 4.85 15.79 -10.24
CA ARG A 224 6.12 15.18 -10.64
C ARG A 224 7.30 16.01 -10.16
N PRO A 225 8.23 15.43 -9.41
CA PRO A 225 9.44 16.12 -8.97
C PRO A 225 10.39 16.41 -10.15
N GLY A 226 11.42 17.21 -9.88
CA GLY A 226 12.55 17.38 -10.81
C GLY A 226 13.30 16.07 -11.04
N PRO A 227 14.24 16.02 -12.02
CA PRO A 227 14.96 14.80 -12.35
C PRO A 227 15.88 14.34 -11.23
N PRO A 228 16.24 13.03 -11.20
CA PRO A 228 17.24 12.49 -10.27
C PRO A 228 18.61 13.16 -10.47
N TYR A 229 19.51 13.02 -9.49
CA TYR A 229 20.83 13.61 -9.57
C TYR A 229 21.61 13.11 -10.79
N SER A 230 22.37 14.02 -11.43
CA SER A 230 23.32 13.66 -12.48
C SER A 230 24.31 12.62 -11.97
N LEU A 231 24.61 11.60 -12.77
CA LEU A 231 25.54 10.52 -12.45
C LEU A 231 26.94 11.04 -12.06
N THR A 232 27.39 12.15 -12.66
CA THR A 232 28.68 12.76 -12.38
C THR A 232 28.71 13.68 -11.14
N SER A 233 27.55 13.82 -10.46
CA SER A 233 27.45 14.69 -9.28
C SER A 233 28.02 14.02 -8.03
N ARG A 234 28.50 14.87 -7.09
CA ARG A 234 28.93 14.37 -5.76
C ARG A 234 27.76 13.80 -4.95
N LYS A 235 26.53 14.32 -5.17
CA LYS A 235 25.34 13.85 -4.47
C LYS A 235 24.97 12.42 -4.90
N TYR A 236 24.99 12.15 -6.20
CA TYR A 236 24.81 10.80 -6.72
C TYR A 236 25.84 9.82 -6.15
N ALA A 237 27.13 10.19 -6.16
CA ALA A 237 28.15 9.33 -5.59
C ALA A 237 27.95 9.07 -4.08
N ALA A 238 27.49 10.07 -3.33
CA ALA A 238 27.16 9.90 -1.91
C ALA A 238 26.03 8.88 -1.72
N ASP A 239 24.97 8.96 -2.53
CA ASP A 239 23.83 8.04 -2.48
C ASP A 239 24.24 6.60 -2.86
N VAL A 240 25.04 6.43 -3.93
CA VAL A 240 25.58 5.11 -4.32
C VAL A 240 26.41 4.51 -3.18
N ASN A 241 27.33 5.27 -2.61
CA ASN A 241 28.23 4.81 -1.56
C ASN A 241 27.45 4.50 -0.25
N GLU A 242 26.41 5.27 0.06
CA GLU A 242 25.55 5.01 1.21
C GLU A 242 24.82 3.67 1.08
N ILE A 243 24.14 3.45 -0.05
CA ILE A 243 23.36 2.24 -0.23
C ILE A 243 24.24 1.02 -0.48
N GLN A 244 25.40 1.18 -1.14
CA GLN A 244 26.39 0.11 -1.27
C GLN A 244 26.85 -0.39 0.10
N ARG A 245 27.07 0.52 1.05
CA ARG A 245 27.52 0.22 2.41
C ARG A 245 26.42 -0.38 3.29
N LEU A 246 25.16 0.07 3.15
CA LEU A 246 24.06 -0.28 4.08
C LEU A 246 23.08 -1.31 3.52
N GLY A 247 22.90 -1.37 2.20
CA GLY A 247 21.82 -2.12 1.56
C GLY A 247 22.13 -3.59 1.27
N GLY A 248 23.36 -4.07 1.50
CA GLY A 248 23.78 -5.45 1.21
C GLY A 248 23.02 -6.51 2.01
N ASP A 249 23.02 -7.76 1.51
CA ASP A 249 22.28 -8.90 2.09
C ASP A 249 22.95 -9.49 3.36
N ASP A 250 24.19 -9.07 3.67
CA ASP A 250 25.02 -9.57 4.77
C ASP A 250 25.34 -11.08 4.69
N VAL A 251 25.17 -11.67 3.52
CA VAL A 251 25.50 -13.06 3.21
C VAL A 251 26.52 -13.14 2.07
N THR A 252 26.17 -12.59 0.91
CA THR A 252 27.04 -12.50 -0.27
C THR A 252 27.71 -11.13 -0.38
N THR A 253 27.05 -10.10 0.12
CA THR A 253 27.53 -8.71 0.18
C THR A 253 27.54 -8.23 1.63
N PRO A 254 28.70 -7.93 2.22
CA PRO A 254 28.79 -7.39 3.58
C PRO A 254 27.98 -6.09 3.73
N SER A 255 27.34 -5.91 4.87
CA SER A 255 26.58 -4.71 5.21
C SER A 255 27.10 -4.07 6.50
N ALA A 256 27.17 -2.74 6.54
CA ALA A 256 27.44 -1.97 7.76
C ALA A 256 26.15 -1.60 8.52
N ARG A 257 25.02 -2.18 8.13
CA ARG A 257 23.72 -2.00 8.77
C ARG A 257 23.71 -2.63 10.16
N THR A 258 23.09 -1.98 11.13
CA THR A 258 22.87 -2.54 12.47
C THR A 258 21.67 -3.50 12.45
N ASP A 259 21.54 -4.31 13.52
CA ASP A 259 20.37 -5.18 13.69
C ASP A 259 19.05 -4.38 13.68
N GLU A 260 19.01 -3.22 14.36
CA GLU A 260 17.88 -2.30 14.36
C GLU A 260 17.54 -1.80 12.93
N GLN A 261 18.54 -1.45 12.13
CA GLN A 261 18.34 -1.04 10.73
C GLN A 261 17.86 -2.21 9.86
N THR A 262 18.26 -3.42 10.17
CA THR A 262 17.77 -4.63 9.52
C THR A 262 16.30 -4.88 9.87
N GLU A 263 15.94 -4.76 11.15
CA GLU A 263 14.53 -4.85 11.58
C GLU A 263 13.66 -3.78 10.90
N ILE A 264 14.13 -2.52 10.85
CA ILE A 264 13.44 -1.43 10.13
C ILE A 264 13.23 -1.78 8.67
N ALA A 265 14.26 -2.29 7.98
CA ALA A 265 14.17 -2.68 6.57
C ALA A 265 13.11 -3.76 6.34
N LEU A 266 13.08 -4.78 7.19
CA LEU A 266 12.12 -5.88 7.11
C LEU A 266 10.71 -5.45 7.54
N PHE A 267 10.58 -4.64 8.59
CA PHE A 267 9.30 -4.14 9.08
C PHE A 267 8.53 -3.36 8.02
N TRP A 268 9.21 -2.45 7.31
CA TRP A 268 8.61 -1.63 6.26
C TRP A 268 8.64 -2.29 4.86
N ALA A 269 8.99 -3.57 4.77
CA ALA A 269 8.79 -4.35 3.55
C ALA A 269 7.31 -4.74 3.32
N ASP A 270 6.47 -4.59 4.33
CA ASP A 270 5.01 -4.74 4.24
C ASP A 270 4.42 -3.76 3.20
N THR A 271 3.28 -4.10 2.60
CA THR A 271 2.67 -3.21 1.62
C THR A 271 2.22 -1.91 2.29
N SER A 272 2.44 -0.79 1.61
CA SER A 272 2.05 0.52 2.16
C SER A 272 0.54 0.62 2.44
N PRO A 273 -0.37 0.13 1.57
CA PRO A 273 -1.80 0.15 1.89
C PRO A 273 -2.13 -0.60 3.17
N LEU A 274 -1.62 -1.82 3.38
CA LEU A 274 -1.87 -2.59 4.60
C LEU A 274 -1.33 -1.86 5.84
N MET A 275 -0.07 -1.43 5.79
CA MET A 275 0.60 -0.80 6.92
C MET A 275 -0.08 0.50 7.35
N TRP A 276 -0.33 1.43 6.42
CA TRP A 276 -0.93 2.72 6.76
C TRP A 276 -2.41 2.62 7.13
N ASN A 277 -3.16 1.65 6.58
CA ASN A 277 -4.50 1.35 7.05
C ASN A 277 -4.49 0.76 8.47
N ARG A 278 -3.53 -0.11 8.80
CA ARG A 278 -3.32 -0.66 10.17
C ARG A 278 -2.99 0.44 11.17
N ILE A 279 -2.09 1.35 10.84
CA ILE A 279 -1.76 2.53 11.67
C ILE A 279 -3.02 3.39 11.86
N THR A 280 -3.76 3.67 10.80
CA THR A 280 -4.98 4.48 10.88
C THR A 280 -6.05 3.83 11.71
N ARG A 281 -6.22 2.49 11.68
CA ARG A 281 -7.12 1.77 12.59
C ARG A 281 -6.73 1.96 14.06
N ALA A 282 -5.45 1.80 14.37
CA ALA A 282 -4.94 1.97 15.73
C ALA A 282 -5.22 3.36 16.28
N VAL A 283 -4.91 4.39 15.47
CA VAL A 283 -5.11 5.79 15.85
C VAL A 283 -6.60 6.14 15.94
N SER A 284 -7.41 5.74 14.95
CA SER A 284 -8.86 6.02 14.95
C SER A 284 -9.57 5.40 16.14
N SER A 285 -9.17 4.18 16.54
CA SER A 285 -9.72 3.51 17.72
C SER A 285 -9.27 4.18 19.02
N ALA A 286 -8.01 4.62 19.12
CA ALA A 286 -7.49 5.30 20.28
C ALA A 286 -8.14 6.67 20.50
N GLU A 287 -8.41 7.40 19.42
CA GLU A 287 -9.07 8.71 19.45
C GLU A 287 -10.61 8.61 19.55
N GLY A 288 -11.18 7.40 19.49
CA GLY A 288 -12.62 7.17 19.63
C GLY A 288 -13.46 7.77 18.51
N LEU A 289 -12.94 7.78 17.27
CA LEU A 289 -13.66 8.34 16.12
C LEU A 289 -14.99 7.64 15.90
N ASP A 290 -16.04 8.41 15.61
CA ASP A 290 -17.33 7.87 15.23
C ASP A 290 -17.32 7.28 13.80
N LEU A 291 -18.45 6.70 13.35
CA LEU A 291 -18.55 6.09 12.03
C LEU A 291 -18.25 7.06 10.89
N TRP A 292 -18.72 8.31 10.98
CA TRP A 292 -18.55 9.31 9.93
C TRP A 292 -17.13 9.88 9.88
N GLU A 293 -16.54 10.10 11.05
CA GLU A 293 -15.16 10.54 11.18
C GLU A 293 -14.20 9.46 10.66
N SER A 294 -14.44 8.20 11.06
CA SER A 294 -13.69 7.04 10.55
C SER A 294 -13.84 6.92 9.03
N ALA A 295 -15.06 6.97 8.50
CA ALA A 295 -15.27 6.90 7.05
C ALA A 295 -14.56 8.01 6.30
N ARG A 296 -14.50 9.22 6.87
CA ARG A 296 -13.83 10.36 6.26
C ARG A 296 -12.31 10.22 6.29
N VAL A 297 -11.70 9.80 7.41
CA VAL A 297 -10.24 9.65 7.47
C VAL A 297 -9.76 8.53 6.58
N PHE A 298 -10.42 7.37 6.59
CA PHE A 298 -10.06 6.26 5.71
C PHE A 298 -10.33 6.56 4.23
N GLY A 299 -11.41 7.29 3.92
CA GLY A 299 -11.67 7.77 2.57
C GLY A 299 -10.55 8.68 2.07
N LEU A 300 -10.15 9.71 2.83
CA LEU A 300 -9.06 10.62 2.49
C LEU A 300 -7.72 9.90 2.36
N LEU A 301 -7.39 9.02 3.30
CA LEU A 301 -6.17 8.25 3.29
C LEU A 301 -6.04 7.43 2.01
N ASN A 302 -7.03 6.61 1.71
CA ASN A 302 -6.93 5.65 0.62
C ASN A 302 -7.09 6.29 -0.77
N LEU A 303 -7.86 7.38 -0.90
CA LEU A 303 -7.86 8.22 -2.10
C LEU A 303 -6.47 8.78 -2.38
N ALA A 304 -5.79 9.27 -1.33
CA ALA A 304 -4.47 9.86 -1.46
C ALA A 304 -3.38 8.80 -1.70
N LEU A 305 -3.43 7.64 -1.02
CA LEU A 305 -2.50 6.53 -1.25
C LEU A 305 -2.59 6.00 -2.69
N THR A 306 -3.79 5.85 -3.23
CA THR A 306 -3.94 5.43 -4.63
C THR A 306 -3.28 6.42 -5.58
N ASP A 307 -3.46 7.70 -5.36
CA ASP A 307 -2.82 8.74 -6.19
C ASP A 307 -1.33 8.89 -5.89
N GLY A 308 -0.85 8.49 -4.71
CA GLY A 308 0.56 8.30 -4.41
C GLY A 308 1.20 7.28 -5.36
N TYR A 309 0.56 6.13 -5.53
CA TYR A 309 0.99 5.13 -6.52
C TYR A 309 0.91 5.67 -7.95
N ILE A 310 -0.17 6.32 -8.34
CA ILE A 310 -0.33 6.88 -9.69
C ILE A 310 0.77 7.88 -10.00
N GLY A 311 1.03 8.84 -9.10
CA GLY A 311 2.06 9.86 -9.28
C GLY A 311 3.48 9.29 -9.29
N THR A 312 3.78 8.31 -8.41
CA THR A 312 5.12 7.69 -8.40
C THR A 312 5.33 6.78 -9.61
N TRP A 313 4.31 6.06 -10.11
CA TRP A 313 4.44 5.26 -11.34
C TRP A 313 4.73 6.14 -12.54
N GLU A 314 4.01 7.23 -12.69
CA GLU A 314 4.26 8.23 -13.73
C GLU A 314 5.70 8.76 -13.63
N THR A 315 6.14 9.17 -12.46
CA THR A 315 7.51 9.69 -12.22
C THR A 315 8.58 8.65 -12.58
N LYS A 316 8.39 7.39 -12.14
CA LYS A 316 9.32 6.28 -12.40
C LYS A 316 9.52 6.02 -13.89
N TYR A 317 8.43 5.91 -14.63
CA TYR A 317 8.51 5.60 -16.07
C TYR A 317 8.81 6.82 -16.93
N HIS A 318 8.57 8.04 -16.42
CA HIS A 318 9.03 9.27 -17.05
C HIS A 318 10.57 9.38 -17.02
N TYR A 319 11.21 9.18 -15.85
CA TYR A 319 12.65 9.30 -15.70
C TYR A 319 13.40 8.01 -16.03
N ARG A 320 12.81 6.85 -15.85
CA ARG A 320 13.37 5.53 -16.11
C ARG A 320 14.75 5.35 -15.51
N PHE A 321 14.94 5.81 -14.27
CA PHE A 321 16.25 5.80 -13.62
C PHE A 321 16.57 4.39 -13.08
N TRP A 322 17.81 3.97 -13.24
CA TRP A 322 18.27 2.65 -12.83
C TRP A 322 18.19 2.44 -11.31
N ARG A 323 18.06 1.18 -10.89
CA ARG A 323 18.05 0.78 -9.49
C ARG A 323 19.49 0.75 -8.92
N PRO A 324 19.65 0.88 -7.57
CA PRO A 324 20.95 0.76 -6.92
C PRO A 324 21.71 -0.51 -7.28
N VAL A 325 21.04 -1.66 -7.37
CA VAL A 325 21.67 -2.92 -7.76
C VAL A 325 22.30 -2.84 -9.14
N THR A 326 21.68 -2.16 -10.08
CA THR A 326 22.25 -1.94 -11.42
C THR A 326 23.39 -0.92 -11.37
N ALA A 327 23.17 0.21 -10.69
CA ALA A 327 24.14 1.28 -10.58
C ALA A 327 25.44 0.83 -9.90
N ILE A 328 25.35 0.09 -8.79
CA ILE A 328 26.53 -0.40 -8.06
C ILE A 328 27.28 -1.44 -8.89
N ARG A 329 26.57 -2.36 -9.53
CA ARG A 329 27.20 -3.40 -10.36
C ARG A 329 27.90 -2.84 -11.58
N LEU A 330 27.47 -1.69 -12.08
CA LEU A 330 27.95 -1.02 -13.30
C LEU A 330 28.56 0.36 -13.02
N ALA A 331 29.05 0.63 -11.81
CA ALA A 331 29.62 1.94 -11.48
C ALA A 331 30.89 2.28 -12.28
N ASP A 332 31.51 1.31 -12.93
CA ASP A 332 32.63 1.52 -13.85
C ASP A 332 32.26 2.27 -15.15
N ILE A 333 30.95 2.34 -15.48
CA ILE A 333 30.47 3.05 -16.68
C ILE A 333 29.68 4.32 -16.36
N ASP A 334 29.44 4.68 -15.09
CA ASP A 334 28.64 5.85 -14.70
C ASP A 334 29.36 7.20 -14.91
N GLY A 335 30.67 7.18 -15.18
CA GLY A 335 31.49 8.35 -15.38
C GLY A 335 31.80 9.12 -14.09
N ASN A 336 31.63 8.52 -12.91
CA ASN A 336 31.87 9.14 -11.61
C ASN A 336 33.04 8.45 -10.89
N ALA A 337 34.17 9.12 -10.80
CA ALA A 337 35.39 8.57 -10.16
C ALA A 337 35.23 8.35 -8.63
N ALA A 338 34.15 8.79 -8.02
CA ALA A 338 33.88 8.62 -6.59
C ALA A 338 32.97 7.44 -6.27
N THR A 339 32.51 6.68 -7.29
CA THR A 339 31.79 5.41 -7.16
C THR A 339 32.71 4.24 -7.48
N ASN A 340 32.42 3.06 -6.93
CA ASN A 340 33.20 1.85 -7.19
C ASN A 340 32.24 0.69 -7.55
N ALA A 341 32.57 0.02 -8.67
CA ALA A 341 31.76 -1.10 -9.11
C ALA A 341 31.95 -2.33 -8.21
N ASP A 342 30.85 -2.98 -7.87
CA ASP A 342 30.79 -4.32 -7.30
C ASP A 342 29.82 -5.18 -8.10
N PRO A 343 30.30 -5.95 -9.09
CA PRO A 343 29.45 -6.77 -9.96
C PRO A 343 28.66 -7.86 -9.23
N THR A 344 29.00 -8.14 -7.98
CA THR A 344 28.37 -9.19 -7.15
C THR A 344 27.43 -8.62 -6.11
N TRP A 345 27.33 -7.30 -5.97
CA TRP A 345 26.52 -6.66 -4.95
C TRP A 345 25.07 -7.14 -5.00
N THR A 346 24.56 -7.56 -3.84
CA THR A 346 23.21 -8.13 -3.68
C THR A 346 22.49 -7.40 -2.56
N PRO A 347 21.29 -6.85 -2.80
CA PRO A 347 20.50 -6.16 -1.77
C PRO A 347 19.91 -7.15 -0.75
N LEU A 348 19.49 -6.64 0.42
CA LEU A 348 18.88 -7.44 1.48
C LEU A 348 17.66 -8.26 1.03
N LEU A 349 16.82 -7.68 0.20
CA LEU A 349 15.66 -8.34 -0.42
C LEU A 349 15.75 -8.19 -1.94
N GLU A 350 14.98 -9.01 -2.67
CA GLU A 350 14.89 -8.93 -4.12
C GLU A 350 14.33 -7.58 -4.56
N THR A 351 15.07 -6.90 -5.45
CA THR A 351 14.69 -5.56 -5.94
C THR A 351 13.44 -5.63 -6.82
N PRO A 352 12.39 -4.84 -6.54
CA PRO A 352 11.20 -4.79 -7.39
C PRO A 352 11.52 -4.40 -8.84
N PRO A 353 10.87 -5.04 -9.84
CA PRO A 353 11.16 -4.82 -11.27
C PRO A 353 10.52 -3.55 -11.83
N ILE A 354 10.83 -2.41 -11.25
CA ILE A 354 10.38 -1.07 -11.64
C ILE A 354 11.53 -0.06 -11.50
N PRO A 355 11.54 1.05 -12.24
CA PRO A 355 12.57 2.09 -12.10
C PRO A 355 12.69 2.64 -10.66
N ASP A 356 13.86 3.23 -10.35
CA ASP A 356 14.15 3.69 -8.99
C ASP A 356 13.35 4.92 -8.57
N TYR A 357 13.39 5.97 -9.37
CA TYR A 357 13.05 7.33 -8.97
C TYR A 357 11.59 7.70 -9.33
N ASP A 358 10.81 8.20 -8.37
CA ASP A 358 11.05 8.35 -6.94
C ASP A 358 10.65 7.10 -6.14
N SER A 359 10.90 7.05 -4.82
CA SER A 359 10.62 5.89 -3.99
C SER A 359 9.13 5.76 -3.66
N GLY A 360 8.46 4.70 -4.13
CA GLY A 360 7.05 4.46 -3.88
C GLY A 360 6.68 4.43 -2.39
N HIS A 361 7.40 3.66 -1.58
CA HIS A 361 7.13 3.62 -0.12
C HIS A 361 7.33 4.98 0.57
N ALA A 362 8.28 5.80 0.10
CA ALA A 362 8.47 7.14 0.64
C ALA A 362 7.32 8.09 0.22
N VAL A 363 6.84 7.98 -1.02
CA VAL A 363 5.63 8.69 -1.48
C VAL A 363 4.42 8.30 -0.64
N GLU A 364 4.21 7.01 -0.42
CA GLU A 364 3.09 6.51 0.37
C GLU A 364 3.18 6.96 1.84
N GLY A 365 4.38 6.88 2.45
CA GLY A 365 4.63 7.35 3.80
C GLY A 365 4.36 8.86 3.97
N GLY A 366 4.92 9.66 3.07
CA GLY A 366 4.69 11.11 3.05
C GLY A 366 3.21 11.47 2.85
N THR A 367 2.52 10.74 1.95
CA THR A 367 1.09 10.91 1.69
C THR A 367 0.25 10.60 2.93
N ALA A 368 0.45 9.43 3.52
CA ALA A 368 -0.32 8.98 4.68
C ALA A 368 -0.10 9.89 5.91
N ALA A 369 1.16 10.16 6.25
CA ALA A 369 1.49 11.05 7.35
C ALA A 369 0.86 12.44 7.17
N GLN A 370 0.90 12.98 5.95
CA GLN A 370 0.31 14.28 5.67
C GLN A 370 -1.21 14.29 5.79
N VAL A 371 -1.90 13.25 5.30
CA VAL A 371 -3.35 13.11 5.47
C VAL A 371 -3.71 13.04 6.96
N LEU A 372 -3.01 12.21 7.73
CA LEU A 372 -3.28 12.02 9.17
C LEU A 372 -2.98 13.30 9.96
N ARG A 373 -1.83 13.95 9.75
CA ARG A 373 -1.51 15.25 10.39
C ARG A 373 -2.58 16.31 10.14
N ARG A 374 -3.07 16.38 8.92
CA ARG A 374 -4.10 17.36 8.53
C ARG A 374 -5.48 17.01 9.07
N PHE A 375 -5.80 15.73 9.16
CA PHE A 375 -7.08 15.27 9.69
C PHE A 375 -7.17 15.48 11.21
N PHE A 376 -6.13 15.07 11.95
CA PHE A 376 -6.07 15.17 13.42
C PHE A 376 -5.57 16.53 13.91
N HIS A 377 -5.16 17.43 13.00
CA HIS A 377 -4.60 18.75 13.31
C HIS A 377 -3.35 18.72 14.22
N THR A 378 -2.64 17.61 14.24
CA THR A 378 -1.39 17.40 14.98
C THR A 378 -0.52 16.36 14.28
N ASP A 379 0.79 16.50 14.40
CA ASP A 379 1.75 15.46 14.05
C ASP A 379 2.08 14.54 15.24
N THR A 380 2.05 15.12 16.45
CA THR A 380 2.39 14.40 17.68
C THR A 380 1.23 13.50 18.10
N MET A 381 1.38 12.20 17.81
CA MET A 381 0.43 11.16 18.17
C MET A 381 1.19 9.86 18.40
N SER A 382 1.03 9.26 19.58
CA SER A 382 1.70 7.99 19.90
C SER A 382 0.86 6.81 19.45
N PHE A 383 1.48 5.89 18.73
CA PHE A 383 0.85 4.65 18.29
C PHE A 383 1.88 3.53 18.13
N SER A 384 1.39 2.31 18.00
CA SER A 384 2.23 1.14 17.72
C SER A 384 1.69 0.40 16.51
N ALA A 385 2.59 -0.22 15.77
CA ALA A 385 2.24 -1.07 14.64
C ALA A 385 3.08 -2.35 14.65
N CYS A 386 2.51 -3.43 14.11
CA CYS A 386 3.20 -4.66 13.75
C CYS A 386 3.34 -4.75 12.23
N SER A 387 4.13 -5.70 11.75
CA SER A 387 4.31 -5.98 10.32
C SER A 387 4.08 -7.45 10.00
N LEU A 388 3.69 -7.74 8.76
CA LEU A 388 3.55 -9.11 8.24
C LEU A 388 4.87 -9.65 7.65
N THR A 389 5.88 -8.81 7.48
CA THR A 389 7.14 -9.14 6.77
C THR A 389 8.33 -9.34 7.69
N LEU A 390 8.12 -9.27 8.99
CA LEU A 390 9.10 -9.71 9.98
C LEU A 390 9.24 -11.25 9.98
N PRO A 391 10.33 -11.79 10.52
CA PRO A 391 10.50 -13.24 10.64
C PRO A 391 9.35 -13.93 11.38
N ALA A 392 9.11 -15.19 11.07
CA ALA A 392 8.07 -16.00 11.74
C ALA A 392 8.21 -15.96 13.26
N GLY A 393 7.11 -15.83 13.97
CA GLY A 393 7.03 -15.62 15.40
C GLY A 393 7.01 -14.14 15.83
N GLN A 394 7.21 -13.20 14.89
CA GLN A 394 7.28 -11.75 15.16
C GLN A 394 6.24 -10.95 14.37
N THR A 395 5.49 -11.59 13.48
CA THR A 395 4.53 -10.92 12.57
C THR A 395 3.23 -10.56 13.26
N CYS A 396 2.42 -9.70 12.64
CA CYS A 396 1.07 -9.37 13.10
C CYS A 396 0.16 -10.60 13.30
N SER A 397 0.45 -11.71 12.63
CA SER A 397 -0.33 -12.95 12.70
C SER A 397 0.07 -13.84 13.85
N ASP A 398 1.16 -13.53 14.55
CA ASP A 398 1.67 -14.32 15.66
C ASP A 398 1.03 -13.89 17.00
N SER A 399 1.05 -14.78 17.98
CA SER A 399 0.45 -14.53 19.30
C SER A 399 1.15 -13.44 20.11
N SER A 400 2.40 -13.12 19.76
CA SER A 400 3.22 -12.09 20.40
C SER A 400 4.02 -11.32 19.35
N PRO A 401 3.35 -10.46 18.56
CA PRO A 401 4.01 -9.73 17.48
C PRO A 401 5.04 -8.73 18.00
N THR A 402 6.11 -8.53 17.25
CA THR A 402 7.02 -7.41 17.47
C THR A 402 6.31 -6.12 17.11
N LEU A 403 6.26 -5.18 18.05
CA LEU A 403 5.65 -3.86 17.85
C LEU A 403 6.72 -2.79 17.73
N ARG A 404 6.61 -1.95 16.71
CA ARG A 404 7.35 -0.69 16.64
C ARG A 404 6.49 0.45 17.15
N HIS A 405 7.11 1.36 17.91
CA HIS A 405 6.43 2.45 18.61
C HIS A 405 6.83 3.79 18.01
N PHE A 406 5.83 4.59 17.69
CA PHE A 406 6.01 5.90 17.08
C PHE A 406 5.39 6.99 17.95
N ARG A 407 5.99 8.18 17.94
CA ARG A 407 5.52 9.38 18.67
C ARG A 407 4.86 10.40 17.76
N SER A 408 5.01 10.22 16.44
CA SER A 408 4.41 11.11 15.46
C SER A 408 4.21 10.38 14.11
N PHE A 409 3.34 10.93 13.28
CA PHE A 409 3.16 10.44 11.91
C PHE A 409 4.40 10.68 11.06
N SER A 410 5.08 11.82 11.24
CA SER A 410 6.33 12.11 10.55
C SER A 410 7.41 11.10 10.90
N GLN A 411 7.57 10.73 12.18
CA GLN A 411 8.56 9.72 12.57
C GLN A 411 8.33 8.37 11.86
N ALA A 412 7.08 7.93 11.73
CA ALA A 412 6.77 6.70 11.03
C ALA A 412 7.05 6.81 9.51
N ALA A 413 6.74 7.95 8.90
CA ALA A 413 7.03 8.20 7.49
C ALA A 413 8.53 8.27 7.22
N ASP A 414 9.32 8.92 8.09
CA ASP A 414 10.77 9.02 7.97
C ASP A 414 11.43 7.63 8.11
N GLU A 415 10.95 6.80 9.05
CA GLU A 415 11.44 5.43 9.21
C GLU A 415 11.08 4.55 8.02
N ASN A 416 9.83 4.65 7.51
CA ASN A 416 9.42 3.99 6.28
C ASN A 416 10.30 4.42 5.10
N ALA A 417 10.58 5.70 4.97
CA ALA A 417 11.40 6.26 3.91
C ALA A 417 12.86 5.72 3.97
N VAL A 418 13.54 5.82 5.12
CA VAL A 418 14.92 5.36 5.26
C VAL A 418 15.05 3.83 5.16
N SER A 419 14.00 3.08 5.49
CA SER A 419 13.98 1.62 5.33
C SER A 419 14.34 1.16 3.92
N ARG A 420 14.03 2.00 2.92
CA ARG A 420 14.28 1.70 1.51
C ARG A 420 15.77 1.76 1.13
N ILE A 421 16.56 2.51 1.89
CA ILE A 421 18.02 2.51 1.80
C ILE A 421 18.58 1.25 2.45
N TYR A 422 18.06 0.90 3.65
CA TYR A 422 18.52 -0.26 4.41
C TYR A 422 18.22 -1.58 3.70
N VAL A 423 17.11 -1.67 3.00
CA VAL A 423 16.77 -2.88 2.21
C VAL A 423 17.54 -2.95 0.87
N GLY A 424 18.21 -1.88 0.46
CA GLY A 424 19.00 -1.85 -0.77
C GLY A 424 18.21 -1.50 -2.04
N PHE A 425 17.04 -0.84 -1.93
CA PHE A 425 16.14 -0.63 -3.06
C PHE A 425 16.21 0.73 -3.71
N HIS A 426 16.51 1.81 -2.94
CA HIS A 426 16.37 3.19 -3.40
C HIS A 426 17.53 4.06 -2.93
N PHE A 427 17.96 4.99 -3.80
CA PHE A 427 18.86 6.07 -3.45
C PHE A 427 18.21 7.06 -2.49
N ARG A 428 19.02 7.80 -1.72
CA ARG A 428 18.54 8.81 -0.78
C ARG A 428 17.74 9.91 -1.48
N ASP A 429 18.21 10.38 -2.63
CA ASP A 429 17.48 11.35 -3.47
C ASP A 429 16.04 10.86 -3.80
N ALA A 430 15.91 9.61 -4.20
CA ALA A 430 14.62 9.02 -4.51
C ALA A 430 13.69 8.93 -3.27
N VAL A 431 14.27 8.69 -2.10
CA VAL A 431 13.57 8.60 -0.82
C VAL A 431 13.09 9.97 -0.34
N GLU A 432 13.97 10.96 -0.27
CA GLU A 432 13.65 12.31 0.18
C GLU A 432 12.67 13.02 -0.77
N THR A 433 12.89 12.87 -2.06
CA THR A 433 11.99 13.40 -3.09
C THR A 433 10.63 12.74 -3.04
N GLY A 434 10.58 11.42 -2.83
CA GLY A 434 9.33 10.67 -2.71
C GLY A 434 8.50 11.15 -1.51
N THR A 435 9.10 11.34 -0.34
CA THR A 435 8.40 11.89 0.84
C THR A 435 7.76 13.24 0.52
N ASN A 436 8.53 14.16 -0.06
CA ASN A 436 8.04 15.50 -0.44
C ASN A 436 6.92 15.44 -1.51
N HIS A 437 7.01 14.50 -2.44
CA HIS A 437 5.98 14.26 -3.46
C HIS A 437 4.68 13.81 -2.80
N GLY A 438 4.76 12.82 -1.92
CA GLY A 438 3.61 12.30 -1.18
C GLY A 438 2.92 13.36 -0.32
N GLU A 439 3.67 14.22 0.37
CA GLU A 439 3.10 15.32 1.15
C GLU A 439 2.23 16.27 0.31
N LYS A 440 2.64 16.57 -0.93
CA LYS A 440 1.83 17.40 -1.85
C LYS A 440 0.52 16.72 -2.21
N ILE A 441 0.56 15.39 -2.44
CA ILE A 441 -0.62 14.58 -2.76
C ILE A 441 -1.58 14.53 -1.57
N GLY A 442 -1.08 14.23 -0.37
CA GLY A 442 -1.85 14.22 0.87
C GLY A 442 -2.51 15.57 1.17
N ASN A 443 -1.76 16.67 1.00
CA ASN A 443 -2.30 18.03 1.12
C ASN A 443 -3.45 18.29 0.15
N ARG A 444 -3.31 17.87 -1.11
CA ARG A 444 -4.36 18.05 -2.10
C ARG A 444 -5.63 17.29 -1.72
N ALA A 445 -5.50 16.04 -1.31
CA ALA A 445 -6.64 15.22 -0.90
C ALA A 445 -7.44 15.90 0.21
N VAL A 446 -6.80 16.27 1.31
CA VAL A 446 -7.49 16.88 2.47
C VAL A 446 -8.09 18.26 2.15
N ASN A 447 -7.41 19.06 1.33
CA ASN A 447 -7.88 20.40 1.00
C ASN A 447 -9.05 20.43 0.02
N HIS A 448 -9.24 19.40 -0.80
CA HIS A 448 -10.22 19.45 -1.90
C HIS A 448 -11.31 18.40 -1.82
N PHE A 449 -11.09 17.26 -1.15
CA PHE A 449 -12.00 16.12 -1.14
C PHE A 449 -12.61 15.86 0.23
N LEU A 450 -13.77 15.22 0.29
CA LEU A 450 -14.52 14.85 1.48
C LEU A 450 -14.57 15.98 2.53
N ARG A 451 -14.64 17.23 2.07
CA ARG A 451 -14.61 18.41 2.95
C ARG A 451 -15.84 18.47 3.82
N PRO A 452 -15.71 18.80 5.12
CA PRO A 452 -16.88 19.01 5.96
C PRO A 452 -17.85 19.99 5.29
N VAL A 453 -19.14 19.68 5.35
CA VAL A 453 -20.16 20.66 5.01
C VAL A 453 -20.32 21.55 6.25
N ASN A 454 -20.27 22.87 6.06
CA ASN A 454 -20.59 23.77 7.14
C ASN A 454 -21.99 23.42 7.62
N GLN A 455 -22.12 22.94 8.84
CA GLN A 455 -23.40 22.88 9.54
C GLN A 455 -23.74 24.35 9.84
N GLY A 456 -24.14 25.08 8.79
CA GLY A 456 -24.73 26.40 8.94
C GLY A 456 -25.90 26.23 9.87
N ALA A 457 -25.83 26.89 11.02
CA ALA A 457 -26.85 27.08 12.00
C ALA A 457 -28.16 26.30 11.75
N ARG A 458 -28.27 25.12 12.35
CA ARG A 458 -29.59 24.55 12.61
C ARG A 458 -30.19 25.46 13.70
N HIS A 459 -30.99 26.46 13.25
CA HIS A 459 -31.89 27.23 14.08
C HIS A 459 -33.10 26.40 14.42
#